data_d3aedc1b5e8579199c297bd26e3af98c
#
_entry.id   d3aedc1b5e8579199c297bd26e3af98c
#
_cell.length_a   1.000
_cell.length_b   1.000
_cell.length_c   1.000
_cell.angle_alpha   90.00
_cell.angle_beta   90.00
_cell.angle_gamma   90.00
#
_symmetry.space_group_name_H-M   'P 1'
#
loop_
_entity.id
_entity.type
_entity.pdbx_description
1 polymer ?
#
loop_
_entity_poly.entity_id
_entity_poly.type
_entity_poly.pdbx_seq_one_letter_code
_entity_poly.pdbx_strand_id
1 'polypeptide(L)'
;MNRLLLLILLIFANSTFANVDIVIDKLKPFFPNLSSESISLSELNGFYQIVISDPQIDILYVSFDGRYVIQGAVTDLELMANISTTPINSERKKILDSISEDEKIIFKAENEKYIVHVFTDVDCPYCAKLHANMQGMNSLGITVKYLASPLEELHPNAQSAMEKIWCAEDKAIAIHNYKTERYLPDSPNCINPVEKQLAISKQLGVNGTPSIFFENGLNVPGYLEPNELLNSYLKTIAQ
;
A
#
# COMPACT_ATOMS: atom_id res chain seq x y z
N MET A 1 -37.97 15.69 -44.94
CA MET A 1 -37.66 14.28 -44.61
C MET A 1 -36.27 14.24 -43.91
N ASN A 2 -36.10 14.86 -42.69
CA ASN A 2 -34.79 14.90 -41.99
C ASN A 2 -34.93 15.37 -40.53
N ARG A 3 -36.00 15.00 -39.82
CA ARG A 3 -36.17 15.34 -38.39
C ARG A 3 -36.40 14.12 -37.47
N LEU A 4 -36.35 12.89 -38.00
CA LEU A 4 -36.63 11.67 -37.21
C LEU A 4 -35.38 10.87 -36.80
N LEU A 5 -34.18 11.26 -37.28
CA LEU A 5 -32.93 10.51 -36.98
C LEU A 5 -32.12 11.05 -35.77
N LEU A 6 -32.55 12.17 -35.19
CA LEU A 6 -31.76 12.80 -34.07
C LEU A 6 -32.24 12.36 -32.65
N LEU A 7 -33.35 11.62 -32.56
CA LEU A 7 -33.94 11.24 -31.25
C LEU A 7 -33.52 9.87 -30.74
N ILE A 8 -32.79 9.07 -31.54
CA ILE A 8 -32.37 7.70 -31.14
C ILE A 8 -31.03 7.66 -30.44
N LEU A 9 -30.22 8.71 -30.54
CA LEU A 9 -28.86 8.71 -29.95
C LEU A 9 -28.78 9.13 -28.47
N LEU A 10 -29.87 9.54 -27.86
CA LEU A 10 -29.92 10.01 -26.47
C LEU A 10 -30.37 8.97 -25.44
N ILE A 11 -30.73 7.76 -25.85
CA ILE A 11 -31.28 6.73 -24.94
C ILE A 11 -30.19 5.77 -24.41
N PHE A 12 -29.02 5.73 -25.01
CA PHE A 12 -27.96 4.79 -24.60
C PHE A 12 -27.02 5.28 -23.48
N ALA A 13 -27.09 6.54 -23.08
CA ALA A 13 -26.21 7.11 -22.07
C ALA A 13 -26.65 6.88 -20.61
N ASN A 14 -27.89 6.42 -20.37
CA ASN A 14 -28.45 6.29 -19.01
C ASN A 14 -28.40 4.87 -18.42
N SER A 15 -27.95 3.86 -19.15
CA SER A 15 -28.05 2.47 -18.69
C SER A 15 -26.84 2.02 -17.82
N THR A 16 -25.73 2.74 -17.85
CA THR A 16 -24.55 2.37 -17.07
C THR A 16 -24.62 2.79 -15.59
N PHE A 17 -25.28 3.91 -15.29
CA PHE A 17 -25.40 4.38 -13.90
C PHE A 17 -26.46 3.61 -13.09
N ALA A 18 -27.52 3.13 -13.73
CA ALA A 18 -28.59 2.37 -13.05
C ALA A 18 -28.11 1.04 -12.47
N ASN A 19 -27.05 0.43 -13.02
CA ASN A 19 -26.51 -0.84 -12.55
C ASN A 19 -25.60 -0.71 -11.33
N VAL A 20 -24.90 0.43 -11.15
CA VAL A 20 -24.01 0.66 -10.00
C VAL A 20 -24.81 0.74 -8.70
N ASP A 21 -25.96 1.44 -8.69
CA ASP A 21 -26.82 1.55 -7.51
C ASP A 21 -27.35 0.20 -7.06
N ILE A 22 -27.72 -0.68 -8.00
CA ILE A 22 -28.14 -2.05 -7.70
C ILE A 22 -27.02 -2.84 -7.03
N VAL A 23 -25.78 -2.68 -7.50
CA VAL A 23 -24.61 -3.35 -6.91
C VAL A 23 -24.35 -2.83 -5.51
N ILE A 24 -24.41 -1.52 -5.30
CA ILE A 24 -24.24 -0.89 -3.97
C ILE A 24 -25.29 -1.44 -3.01
N ASP A 25 -26.56 -1.41 -3.36
CA ASP A 25 -27.65 -1.85 -2.49
C ASP A 25 -27.50 -3.31 -2.07
N LYS A 26 -27.02 -4.18 -2.97
CA LYS A 26 -26.79 -5.60 -2.68
C LYS A 26 -25.55 -5.83 -1.79
N LEU A 27 -24.52 -5.02 -1.93
CA LEU A 27 -23.27 -5.16 -1.17
C LEU A 27 -23.30 -4.43 0.18
N LYS A 28 -24.15 -3.43 0.35
CA LYS A 28 -24.23 -2.59 1.55
C LYS A 28 -24.41 -3.37 2.87
N PRO A 29 -25.13 -4.51 2.94
CA PRO A 29 -25.21 -5.32 4.15
C PRO A 29 -23.86 -5.92 4.59
N PHE A 30 -22.92 -6.13 3.66
CA PHE A 30 -21.60 -6.70 3.87
C PHE A 30 -20.52 -5.62 4.00
N PHE A 31 -20.70 -4.50 3.27
CA PHE A 31 -19.77 -3.38 3.19
C PHE A 31 -20.55 -2.05 3.39
N PRO A 32 -20.87 -1.68 4.65
CA PRO A 32 -21.71 -0.52 4.95
C PRO A 32 -21.15 0.81 4.42
N ASN A 33 -19.82 0.92 4.32
CA ASN A 33 -19.12 2.13 3.88
C ASN A 33 -18.86 2.18 2.38
N LEU A 34 -19.40 1.22 1.59
CA LEU A 34 -19.23 1.19 0.14
C LEU A 34 -19.90 2.39 -0.51
N SER A 35 -19.15 3.12 -1.33
CA SER A 35 -19.64 4.26 -2.13
C SER A 35 -19.49 3.98 -3.62
N SER A 36 -20.18 4.77 -4.44
CA SER A 36 -20.06 4.69 -5.90
C SER A 36 -18.63 4.99 -6.41
N GLU A 37 -17.86 5.76 -5.64
CA GLU A 37 -16.48 6.12 -5.97
C GLU A 37 -15.51 4.92 -5.86
N SER A 38 -15.89 3.91 -5.07
CA SER A 38 -15.12 2.66 -4.92
C SER A 38 -15.37 1.67 -6.06
N ILE A 39 -16.35 1.94 -6.94
CA ILE A 39 -16.78 1.04 -8.02
C ILE A 39 -16.29 1.58 -9.36
N SER A 40 -15.61 0.75 -10.13
CA SER A 40 -15.18 1.06 -11.49
C SER A 40 -15.43 -0.12 -12.43
N LEU A 41 -15.38 0.15 -13.73
CA LEU A 41 -15.43 -0.94 -14.72
C LEU A 41 -14.19 -1.79 -14.60
N SER A 42 -14.36 -3.10 -14.64
CA SER A 42 -13.27 -4.07 -14.66
C SER A 42 -12.82 -4.37 -16.08
N GLU A 43 -11.56 -4.76 -16.26
CA GLU A 43 -11.09 -5.41 -17.48
C GLU A 43 -11.74 -6.79 -17.68
N LEU A 44 -12.27 -7.41 -16.60
CA LEU A 44 -13.08 -8.61 -16.69
C LEU A 44 -14.46 -8.27 -17.24
N ASN A 45 -14.72 -8.65 -18.48
CA ASN A 45 -15.96 -8.33 -19.19
C ASN A 45 -17.22 -8.73 -18.40
N GLY A 46 -18.17 -7.80 -18.26
CA GLY A 46 -19.42 -8.04 -17.54
C GLY A 46 -19.37 -7.82 -16.04
N PHE A 47 -18.23 -7.34 -15.53
CA PHE A 47 -18.02 -7.09 -14.11
C PHE A 47 -17.59 -5.65 -13.81
N TYR A 48 -18.00 -5.17 -12.65
CA TYR A 48 -17.36 -4.06 -11.96
C TYR A 48 -16.25 -4.58 -11.09
N GLN A 49 -15.22 -3.77 -10.85
CA GLN A 49 -14.23 -3.99 -9.80
C GLN A 49 -14.44 -3.00 -8.65
N ILE A 50 -14.22 -3.48 -7.43
CA ILE A 50 -14.39 -2.74 -6.20
C ILE A 50 -13.18 -3.00 -5.33
N VAL A 51 -12.41 -1.95 -5.03
CA VAL A 51 -11.30 -2.07 -4.07
C VAL A 51 -11.84 -1.71 -2.69
N ILE A 52 -11.71 -2.64 -1.76
CA ILE A 52 -12.04 -2.47 -0.35
C ILE A 52 -10.75 -2.20 0.39
N SER A 53 -10.75 -1.24 1.32
CA SER A 53 -9.56 -0.86 2.09
C SER A 53 -9.72 -1.02 3.61
N ASP A 54 -10.87 -1.52 4.08
CA ASP A 54 -11.13 -1.73 5.50
C ASP A 54 -11.77 -3.13 5.72
N PRO A 55 -11.25 -3.96 6.63
CA PRO A 55 -10.08 -3.76 7.50
C PRO A 55 -8.73 -3.91 6.78
N GLN A 56 -8.70 -4.52 5.61
CA GLN A 56 -7.51 -4.76 4.78
C GLN A 56 -7.87 -4.54 3.32
N ILE A 57 -6.88 -4.11 2.52
CA ILE A 57 -7.08 -3.96 1.08
C ILE A 57 -7.36 -5.32 0.45
N ASP A 58 -8.49 -5.37 -0.24
CA ASP A 58 -8.93 -6.51 -1.05
C ASP A 58 -9.66 -6.02 -2.30
N ILE A 59 -9.88 -6.90 -3.27
CA ILE A 59 -10.59 -6.58 -4.50
C ILE A 59 -11.73 -7.56 -4.72
N LEU A 60 -12.89 -6.99 -5.08
CA LEU A 60 -14.06 -7.73 -5.51
C LEU A 60 -14.36 -7.45 -6.96
N TYR A 61 -14.82 -8.45 -7.68
CA TYR A 61 -15.42 -8.34 -9.00
C TYR A 61 -16.89 -8.71 -8.88
N VAL A 62 -17.77 -7.82 -9.28
CA VAL A 62 -19.22 -7.99 -9.15
C VAL A 62 -19.86 -7.89 -10.52
N SER A 63 -20.65 -8.91 -10.92
CA SER A 63 -21.36 -8.88 -12.19
C SER A 63 -22.29 -7.68 -12.28
N PHE A 64 -22.51 -7.13 -13.49
CA PHE A 64 -23.31 -5.91 -13.70
C PHE A 64 -24.74 -6.00 -13.15
N ASP A 65 -25.30 -7.21 -13.04
CA ASP A 65 -26.60 -7.48 -12.41
C ASP A 65 -26.53 -7.65 -10.89
N GLY A 66 -25.31 -7.56 -10.31
CA GLY A 66 -25.06 -7.73 -8.87
C GLY A 66 -25.35 -9.14 -8.36
N ARG A 67 -25.38 -10.15 -9.22
CA ARG A 67 -25.72 -11.53 -8.84
C ARG A 67 -24.52 -12.33 -8.37
N TYR A 68 -23.35 -12.10 -8.97
CA TYR A 68 -22.12 -12.85 -8.70
C TYR A 68 -21.04 -11.94 -8.15
N VAL A 69 -20.32 -12.45 -7.17
CA VAL A 69 -19.15 -11.80 -6.57
C VAL A 69 -17.98 -12.77 -6.66
N ILE A 70 -16.86 -12.28 -7.18
CA ILE A 70 -15.56 -12.96 -7.14
C ILE A 70 -14.68 -12.14 -6.22
N GLN A 71 -14.12 -12.75 -5.19
CA GLN A 71 -13.17 -12.13 -4.28
C GLN A 71 -11.77 -12.66 -4.55
N GLY A 72 -10.82 -11.75 -4.74
CA GLY A 72 -9.41 -12.07 -4.94
C GLY A 72 -8.88 -11.70 -6.32
N ALA A 73 -7.64 -12.12 -6.59
CA ALA A 73 -6.90 -11.77 -7.79
C ALA A 73 -7.41 -12.50 -9.03
N VAL A 74 -7.51 -11.76 -10.15
CA VAL A 74 -7.86 -12.28 -11.46
C VAL A 74 -6.65 -12.14 -12.40
N THR A 75 -6.29 -13.21 -13.08
CA THR A 75 -5.19 -13.24 -14.06
C THR A 75 -5.74 -13.36 -15.47
N ASP A 76 -5.35 -12.45 -16.34
CA ASP A 76 -5.55 -12.54 -17.77
C ASP A 76 -4.50 -13.49 -18.35
N LEU A 77 -4.96 -14.59 -18.95
CA LEU A 77 -4.08 -15.63 -19.50
C LEU A 77 -3.50 -15.26 -20.88
N GLU A 78 -4.11 -14.34 -21.59
CA GLU A 78 -3.57 -13.85 -22.87
C GLU A 78 -2.44 -12.84 -22.62
N LEU A 79 -2.65 -11.91 -21.69
CA LEU A 79 -1.65 -10.93 -21.27
C LEU A 79 -0.63 -11.50 -20.29
N MET A 80 -0.88 -12.69 -19.72
CA MET A 80 -0.10 -13.28 -18.60
C MET A 80 0.08 -12.29 -17.44
N ALA A 81 -0.93 -11.46 -17.18
CA ALA A 81 -0.92 -10.38 -16.21
C ALA A 81 -2.05 -10.51 -15.18
N ASN A 82 -1.73 -10.16 -13.93
CA ASN A 82 -2.74 -10.04 -12.88
C ASN A 82 -3.41 -8.67 -12.98
N ILE A 83 -4.63 -8.62 -13.50
CA ILE A 83 -5.40 -7.37 -13.70
C ILE A 83 -5.81 -6.70 -12.37
N SER A 84 -5.76 -7.42 -11.24
CA SER A 84 -6.04 -6.89 -9.92
C SER A 84 -4.89 -6.04 -9.35
N THR A 85 -3.70 -6.13 -9.93
CA THR A 85 -2.48 -5.48 -9.39
C THR A 85 -2.60 -3.97 -9.43
N THR A 86 -3.01 -3.39 -10.55
CA THR A 86 -3.09 -1.95 -10.74
C THR A 86 -4.09 -1.28 -9.79
N PRO A 87 -5.35 -1.73 -9.65
CA PRO A 87 -6.30 -1.12 -8.72
C PRO A 87 -5.86 -1.27 -7.25
N ILE A 88 -5.32 -2.40 -6.85
CA ILE A 88 -4.79 -2.62 -5.48
C ILE A 88 -3.60 -1.68 -5.20
N ASN A 89 -2.65 -1.58 -6.12
CA ASN A 89 -1.49 -0.71 -5.94
C ASN A 89 -1.88 0.78 -5.93
N SER A 90 -2.87 1.17 -6.73
CA SER A 90 -3.42 2.53 -6.70
C SER A 90 -3.99 2.89 -5.32
N GLU A 91 -4.70 1.96 -4.69
CA GLU A 91 -5.24 2.18 -3.34
C GLU A 91 -4.13 2.21 -2.28
N ARG A 92 -3.16 1.30 -2.36
CA ARG A 92 -1.96 1.32 -1.49
C ARG A 92 -1.22 2.64 -1.58
N LYS A 93 -1.04 3.16 -2.81
CA LYS A 93 -0.41 4.46 -3.02
C LYS A 93 -1.15 5.57 -2.30
N LYS A 94 -2.48 5.66 -2.42
CA LYS A 94 -3.30 6.68 -1.74
C LYS A 94 -3.10 6.64 -0.22
N ILE A 95 -3.09 5.45 0.37
CA ILE A 95 -2.87 5.28 1.81
C ILE A 95 -1.47 5.72 2.20
N LEU A 96 -0.42 5.32 1.46
CA LEU A 96 0.96 5.71 1.73
C LEU A 96 1.19 7.22 1.59
N ASP A 97 0.56 7.85 0.59
CA ASP A 97 0.62 9.31 0.36
C ASP A 97 -0.11 10.09 1.47
N SER A 98 -1.08 9.49 2.14
CA SER A 98 -1.80 10.12 3.26
C SER A 98 -0.99 10.22 4.56
N ILE A 99 0.14 9.50 4.65
CA ILE A 99 1.01 9.52 5.83
C ILE A 99 1.93 10.74 5.72
N SER A 100 1.88 11.61 6.71
CA SER A 100 2.70 12.82 6.74
C SER A 100 4.20 12.50 6.78
N GLU A 101 5.04 13.36 6.18
CA GLU A 101 6.49 13.15 6.12
C GLU A 101 7.14 13.24 7.50
N ASP A 102 6.61 14.05 8.41
CA ASP A 102 7.09 14.17 9.79
C ASP A 102 6.80 12.94 10.66
N GLU A 103 5.85 12.09 10.23
CA GLU A 103 5.57 10.79 10.86
C GLU A 103 6.58 9.71 10.44
N LYS A 104 7.38 9.94 9.39
CA LYS A 104 8.34 8.98 8.83
C LYS A 104 9.76 9.21 9.36
N ILE A 105 10.58 8.16 9.34
CA ILE A 105 12.03 8.30 9.54
C ILE A 105 12.69 8.16 8.16
N ILE A 106 13.37 9.22 7.70
CA ILE A 106 13.81 9.35 6.31
C ILE A 106 15.32 9.25 6.20
N PHE A 107 15.79 8.30 5.40
CA PHE A 107 17.19 8.16 4.95
C PHE A 107 17.25 8.59 3.48
N LYS A 108 17.51 9.88 3.27
CA LYS A 108 17.46 10.50 1.96
C LYS A 108 18.73 10.23 1.15
N ALA A 109 18.55 9.81 -0.13
CA ALA A 109 19.64 9.72 -1.08
C ALA A 109 20.03 11.12 -1.59
N GLU A 110 21.34 11.40 -1.78
CA GLU A 110 21.82 12.67 -2.33
C GLU A 110 21.27 12.91 -3.74
N ASN A 111 21.29 11.87 -4.57
CA ASN A 111 20.75 11.89 -5.94
C ASN A 111 19.47 11.06 -5.98
N GLU A 112 18.42 11.52 -5.28
CA GLU A 112 17.15 10.84 -5.20
C GLU A 112 16.54 10.59 -6.59
N LYS A 113 16.24 9.32 -6.88
CA LYS A 113 15.58 8.87 -8.12
C LYS A 113 14.35 8.03 -7.80
N TYR A 114 14.37 7.33 -6.69
CA TYR A 114 13.36 6.37 -6.27
C TYR A 114 13.09 6.56 -4.79
N ILE A 115 11.84 6.42 -4.40
CA ILE A 115 11.42 6.45 -3.01
C ILE A 115 10.80 5.09 -2.66
N VAL A 116 11.15 4.56 -1.51
CA VAL A 116 10.51 3.38 -0.95
C VAL A 116 10.02 3.66 0.46
N HIS A 117 8.79 3.23 0.75
CA HIS A 117 8.25 3.16 2.10
C HIS A 117 8.51 1.77 2.66
N VAL A 118 9.12 1.68 3.83
CA VAL A 118 9.52 0.39 4.43
C VAL A 118 8.87 0.26 5.80
N PHE A 119 7.88 -0.61 5.90
CA PHE A 119 7.37 -1.04 7.19
C PHE A 119 8.41 -1.91 7.87
N THR A 120 8.86 -1.46 9.03
CA THR A 120 9.99 -2.04 9.75
C THR A 120 9.64 -2.36 11.19
N ASP A 121 10.27 -3.39 11.71
CA ASP A 121 10.34 -3.70 13.14
C ASP A 121 11.78 -3.54 13.61
N VAL A 122 11.99 -2.93 14.78
CA VAL A 122 13.34 -2.62 15.26
C VAL A 122 14.12 -3.86 15.70
N ASP A 123 13.42 -4.92 16.12
CA ASP A 123 14.02 -6.16 16.59
C ASP A 123 14.13 -7.24 15.49
N CYS A 124 13.50 -7.01 14.33
CA CYS A 124 13.54 -7.93 13.21
C CYS A 124 14.94 -8.00 12.57
N PRO A 125 15.57 -9.20 12.47
CA PRO A 125 16.91 -9.35 11.92
C PRO A 125 17.00 -8.98 10.43
N TYR A 126 15.98 -9.23 9.63
CA TYR A 126 15.94 -8.83 8.22
C TYR A 126 15.78 -7.32 8.05
N CYS A 127 15.10 -6.64 9.00
CA CYS A 127 15.05 -5.19 9.04
C CYS A 127 16.41 -4.59 9.42
N ALA A 128 17.17 -5.23 10.31
CA ALA A 128 18.55 -4.84 10.62
C ALA A 128 19.46 -5.02 9.40
N LYS A 129 19.29 -6.14 8.65
CA LYS A 129 20.03 -6.39 7.41
C LYS A 129 19.74 -5.33 6.33
N LEU A 130 18.47 -4.94 6.16
CA LEU A 130 18.10 -3.84 5.26
C LEU A 130 18.76 -2.53 5.68
N HIS A 131 18.74 -2.23 6.97
CA HIS A 131 19.32 -1.00 7.51
C HIS A 131 20.85 -0.96 7.33
N ALA A 132 21.54 -2.08 7.49
CA ALA A 132 22.97 -2.19 7.24
C ALA A 132 23.36 -1.87 5.78
N ASN A 133 22.43 -2.05 4.83
CA ASN A 133 22.62 -1.73 3.42
C ASN A 133 22.09 -0.33 3.02
N MET A 134 21.81 0.55 4.01
CA MET A 134 21.24 1.88 3.74
C MET A 134 22.12 2.71 2.81
N GLN A 135 23.43 2.72 3.02
CA GLN A 135 24.36 3.44 2.15
C GLN A 135 24.34 2.90 0.72
N GLY A 136 24.22 1.57 0.55
CA GLY A 136 24.08 0.94 -0.76
C GLY A 136 22.80 1.36 -1.48
N MET A 137 21.67 1.44 -0.76
CA MET A 137 20.40 1.95 -1.32
C MET A 137 20.52 3.41 -1.73
N ASN A 138 21.04 4.27 -0.85
CA ASN A 138 21.19 5.69 -1.12
C ASN A 138 22.16 5.94 -2.31
N SER A 139 23.22 5.14 -2.46
CA SER A 139 24.14 5.27 -3.61
C SER A 139 23.50 4.94 -4.96
N LEU A 140 22.46 4.12 -4.97
CA LEU A 140 21.63 3.82 -6.14
C LEU A 140 20.53 4.89 -6.39
N GLY A 141 20.44 5.89 -5.53
CA GLY A 141 19.42 6.94 -5.59
C GLY A 141 18.09 6.53 -4.94
N ILE A 142 18.08 5.50 -4.10
CA ILE A 142 16.88 5.06 -3.37
C ILE A 142 16.82 5.77 -2.03
N THR A 143 15.83 6.62 -1.82
CA THR A 143 15.47 7.17 -0.51
C THR A 143 14.58 6.18 0.22
N VAL A 144 14.92 5.89 1.47
CA VAL A 144 14.17 4.98 2.33
C VAL A 144 13.39 5.77 3.36
N LYS A 145 12.07 5.59 3.41
CA LYS A 145 11.15 6.17 4.40
C LYS A 145 10.61 5.06 5.29
N TYR A 146 11.10 4.97 6.52
CA TYR A 146 10.64 3.96 7.47
C TYR A 146 9.27 4.33 8.06
N LEU A 147 8.45 3.30 8.21
CA LEU A 147 7.17 3.28 8.90
C LEU A 147 7.17 2.17 9.96
N ALA A 148 6.52 2.41 11.08
CA ALA A 148 6.48 1.45 12.18
C ALA A 148 5.53 0.28 11.88
N SER A 149 6.02 -0.94 12.12
CA SER A 149 5.21 -2.17 12.12
C SER A 149 5.82 -3.18 13.11
N PRO A 150 5.73 -2.90 14.42
CA PRO A 150 6.20 -3.84 15.43
C PRO A 150 5.44 -5.15 15.38
N LEU A 151 6.16 -6.28 15.46
CA LEU A 151 5.62 -7.63 15.47
C LEU A 151 5.64 -8.16 16.92
N GLU A 152 4.75 -7.65 17.78
CA GLU A 152 4.76 -7.91 19.22
C GLU A 152 4.66 -9.40 19.59
N GLU A 153 4.00 -10.22 18.76
CA GLU A 153 3.95 -11.68 18.97
C GLU A 153 5.34 -12.33 18.90
N LEU A 154 6.24 -11.77 18.12
CA LEU A 154 7.63 -12.23 17.95
C LEU A 154 8.62 -11.40 18.79
N HIS A 155 8.34 -10.12 18.93
CA HIS A 155 9.21 -9.12 19.56
C HIS A 155 8.42 -8.28 20.58
N PRO A 156 8.17 -8.79 21.79
CA PRO A 156 7.24 -8.17 22.77
C PRO A 156 7.56 -6.73 23.18
N ASN A 157 8.81 -6.31 23.03
CA ASN A 157 9.26 -4.95 23.38
C ASN A 157 9.38 -4.01 22.17
N ALA A 158 9.14 -4.49 20.96
CA ALA A 158 9.38 -3.72 19.74
C ALA A 158 8.53 -2.44 19.68
N GLN A 159 7.26 -2.51 20.04
CA GLN A 159 6.39 -1.33 20.03
C GLN A 159 6.91 -0.25 20.96
N SER A 160 7.17 -0.57 22.21
CA SER A 160 7.66 0.41 23.20
C SER A 160 9.03 1.00 22.83
N ALA A 161 9.92 0.20 22.23
CA ALA A 161 11.19 0.67 21.71
C ALA A 161 11.01 1.63 20.53
N MET A 162 10.08 1.31 19.61
CA MET A 162 9.77 2.16 18.47
C MET A 162 9.14 3.49 18.89
N GLU A 163 8.24 3.49 19.88
CA GLU A 163 7.68 4.72 20.43
C GLU A 163 8.76 5.67 20.96
N LYS A 164 9.74 5.15 21.69
CA LYS A 164 10.89 5.94 22.16
C LYS A 164 11.73 6.48 21.01
N ILE A 165 11.96 5.67 19.97
CA ILE A 165 12.71 6.08 18.78
C ILE A 165 11.98 7.20 18.03
N TRP A 166 10.66 7.07 17.85
CA TRP A 166 9.85 8.10 17.18
C TRP A 166 9.71 9.39 18.00
N CYS A 167 9.91 9.33 19.33
CA CYS A 167 9.95 10.49 20.22
C CYS A 167 11.34 11.08 20.42
N ALA A 168 12.38 10.53 19.81
CA ALA A 168 13.73 11.06 19.86
C ALA A 168 13.84 12.38 19.09
N GLU A 169 14.72 13.28 19.51
CA GLU A 169 15.04 14.52 18.81
C GLU A 169 15.52 14.25 17.37
N ASP A 170 16.44 13.30 17.21
CA ASP A 170 16.86 12.78 15.90
C ASP A 170 16.44 11.31 15.77
N LYS A 171 15.30 11.10 15.12
CA LYS A 171 14.74 9.77 14.90
C LYS A 171 15.64 8.88 14.04
N ALA A 172 16.36 9.47 13.07
CA ALA A 172 17.23 8.71 12.16
C ALA A 172 18.45 8.19 12.90
N ILE A 173 19.07 9.01 13.74
CA ILE A 173 20.16 8.56 14.63
C ILE A 173 19.65 7.54 15.65
N ALA A 174 18.49 7.76 16.24
CA ALA A 174 17.92 6.87 17.24
C ALA A 174 17.66 5.45 16.69
N ILE A 175 17.02 5.34 15.52
CA ILE A 175 16.77 4.02 14.91
C ILE A 175 18.07 3.36 14.43
N HIS A 176 19.04 4.16 13.96
CA HIS A 176 20.34 3.65 13.57
C HIS A 176 21.08 3.01 14.76
N ASN A 177 21.21 3.75 15.85
CA ASN A 177 21.88 3.26 17.07
C ASN A 177 21.18 2.02 17.64
N TYR A 178 19.86 1.98 17.61
CA TYR A 178 19.14 0.81 18.10
C TYR A 178 19.36 -0.42 17.20
N LYS A 179 19.31 -0.25 15.88
CA LYS A 179 19.49 -1.38 14.94
C LYS A 179 20.94 -1.90 14.89
N THR A 180 21.94 -1.06 15.16
CA THR A 180 23.38 -1.41 15.12
C THR A 180 23.94 -1.79 16.47
N GLU A 181 23.58 -1.08 17.54
CA GLU A 181 24.22 -1.16 18.85
C GLU A 181 23.25 -1.57 19.97
N ARG A 182 21.95 -1.72 19.65
CA ARG A 182 20.90 -1.96 20.65
C ARG A 182 20.76 -0.85 21.69
N TYR A 183 21.24 0.35 21.35
CA TYR A 183 21.11 1.52 22.21
C TYR A 183 19.73 2.16 22.03
N LEU A 184 18.91 2.09 23.08
CA LEU A 184 17.59 2.73 23.13
C LEU A 184 17.74 4.15 23.67
N PRO A 185 17.23 5.19 22.96
CA PRO A 185 17.32 6.57 23.44
C PRO A 185 16.47 6.77 24.71
N ASP A 186 16.96 7.60 25.62
CA ASP A 186 16.19 8.08 26.76
C ASP A 186 15.32 9.27 26.33
N SER A 187 14.32 8.97 25.50
CA SER A 187 13.39 9.96 24.97
C SER A 187 12.20 10.13 25.89
N PRO A 188 11.67 11.37 26.06
CA PRO A 188 10.42 11.59 26.77
C PRO A 188 9.25 10.92 26.04
N ASN A 189 8.17 10.64 26.76
CA ASN A 189 6.94 10.21 26.11
C ASN A 189 6.37 11.36 25.28
N CYS A 190 5.95 11.06 24.07
CA CYS A 190 5.34 12.03 23.16
C CYS A 190 4.14 11.41 22.44
N ILE A 191 3.36 12.23 21.75
CA ILE A 191 2.39 11.75 20.76
C ILE A 191 3.22 11.27 19.55
N ASN A 192 3.10 9.99 19.22
CA ASN A 192 3.87 9.36 18.14
C ASN A 192 2.95 8.54 17.21
N PRO A 193 3.37 8.25 15.99
CA PRO A 193 2.53 7.57 14.99
C PRO A 193 2.61 6.05 15.02
N VAL A 194 3.30 5.41 15.96
CA VAL A 194 3.62 3.97 15.91
C VAL A 194 2.37 3.11 15.83
N GLU A 195 1.39 3.34 16.70
CA GLU A 195 0.13 2.58 16.71
C GLU A 195 -0.68 2.83 15.41
N LYS A 196 -0.78 4.09 14.96
CA LYS A 196 -1.43 4.45 13.69
C LYS A 196 -0.76 3.74 12.51
N GLN A 197 0.57 3.74 12.46
CA GLN A 197 1.32 3.09 11.38
C GLN A 197 1.21 1.58 11.41
N LEU A 198 1.13 0.97 12.60
CA LEU A 198 0.84 -0.46 12.74
C LEU A 198 -0.56 -0.81 12.20
N ALA A 199 -1.58 0.01 12.47
CA ALA A 199 -2.90 -0.17 11.90
C ALA A 199 -2.87 -0.05 10.36
N ILE A 200 -2.17 0.94 9.81
CA ILE A 200 -1.96 1.11 8.37
C ILE A 200 -1.22 -0.10 7.77
N SER A 201 -0.19 -0.63 8.45
CA SER A 201 0.53 -1.80 7.94
C SER A 201 -0.39 -3.01 7.77
N LYS A 202 -1.28 -3.25 8.74
CA LYS A 202 -2.30 -4.31 8.67
C LYS A 202 -3.29 -4.06 7.53
N GLN A 203 -3.76 -2.83 7.37
CA GLN A 203 -4.64 -2.42 6.28
C GLN A 203 -4.00 -2.67 4.90
N LEU A 204 -2.70 -2.38 4.75
CA LEU A 204 -1.93 -2.63 3.52
C LEU A 204 -1.59 -4.11 3.27
N GLY A 205 -1.93 -5.01 4.21
CA GLY A 205 -1.65 -6.45 4.12
C GLY A 205 -0.21 -6.82 4.47
N VAL A 206 0.44 -6.05 5.32
CA VAL A 206 1.79 -6.37 5.82
C VAL A 206 1.70 -7.49 6.84
N ASN A 207 2.20 -8.68 6.47
CA ASN A 207 2.21 -9.87 7.31
C ASN A 207 3.60 -10.21 7.87
N GLY A 208 4.59 -9.36 7.61
CA GLY A 208 5.97 -9.53 8.08
C GLY A 208 6.83 -8.34 7.69
N THR A 209 7.99 -8.23 8.32
CA THR A 209 8.93 -7.13 8.11
C THR A 209 10.31 -7.62 7.68
N PRO A 210 11.06 -6.82 6.89
CA PRO A 210 10.60 -5.58 6.28
C PRO A 210 9.55 -5.84 5.20
N SER A 211 8.63 -4.90 4.98
CA SER A 211 7.74 -4.89 3.83
C SER A 211 7.94 -3.57 3.07
N ILE A 212 8.34 -3.67 1.80
CA ILE A 212 8.81 -2.54 1.01
C ILE A 212 7.74 -2.16 0.00
N PHE A 213 7.35 -0.90 -0.02
CA PHE A 213 6.40 -0.35 -0.99
C PHE A 213 7.08 0.70 -1.84
N PHE A 214 6.96 0.58 -3.15
CA PHE A 214 7.35 1.62 -4.09
C PHE A 214 6.29 2.72 -4.18
N GLU A 215 6.66 3.87 -4.76
CA GLU A 215 5.76 5.04 -4.92
C GLU A 215 4.47 4.72 -5.70
N ASN A 216 4.49 3.73 -6.57
CA ASN A 216 3.31 3.26 -7.31
C ASN A 216 2.42 2.28 -6.51
N GLY A 217 2.74 2.03 -5.24
CA GLY A 217 2.01 1.12 -4.36
C GLY A 217 2.39 -0.37 -4.51
N LEU A 218 3.32 -0.70 -5.42
CA LEU A 218 3.83 -2.07 -5.53
C LEU A 218 4.47 -2.50 -4.22
N ASN A 219 4.06 -3.65 -3.70
CA ASN A 219 4.64 -4.25 -2.50
C ASN A 219 5.66 -5.34 -2.85
N VAL A 220 6.81 -5.26 -2.22
CA VAL A 220 7.85 -6.30 -2.19
C VAL A 220 8.02 -6.75 -0.74
N PRO A 221 7.48 -7.90 -0.37
CA PRO A 221 7.61 -8.43 0.99
C PRO A 221 9.02 -8.97 1.23
N GLY A 222 9.55 -8.73 2.42
CA GLY A 222 10.85 -9.20 2.82
C GLY A 222 12.01 -8.30 2.38
N TYR A 223 13.21 -8.78 2.65
CA TYR A 223 14.46 -8.10 2.33
C TYR A 223 14.95 -8.50 0.93
N LEU A 224 15.40 -7.52 0.17
CA LEU A 224 16.19 -7.69 -1.05
C LEU A 224 17.49 -6.89 -0.94
N GLU A 225 18.55 -7.37 -1.57
CA GLU A 225 19.78 -6.60 -1.77
C GLU A 225 19.49 -5.34 -2.61
N PRO A 226 20.21 -4.21 -2.42
CA PRO A 226 19.89 -2.93 -3.08
C PRO A 226 19.73 -3.03 -4.61
N ASN A 227 20.61 -3.76 -5.29
CA ASN A 227 20.52 -3.94 -6.74
C ASN A 227 19.34 -4.83 -7.16
N GLU A 228 18.98 -5.85 -6.37
CA GLU A 228 17.84 -6.71 -6.63
C GLU A 228 16.54 -5.93 -6.45
N LEU A 229 16.46 -5.08 -5.41
CA LEU A 229 15.32 -4.21 -5.17
C LEU A 229 15.12 -3.24 -6.34
N LEU A 230 16.19 -2.56 -6.79
CA LEU A 230 16.13 -1.65 -7.93
C LEU A 230 15.69 -2.37 -9.20
N ASN A 231 16.27 -3.53 -9.50
CA ASN A 231 15.90 -4.34 -10.66
C ASN A 231 14.45 -4.83 -10.60
N SER A 232 13.94 -5.17 -9.43
CA SER A 232 12.55 -5.52 -9.22
C SER A 232 11.63 -4.37 -9.60
N TYR A 233 11.94 -3.14 -9.16
CA TYR A 233 11.17 -1.95 -9.50
C TYR A 233 11.23 -1.63 -10.99
N LEU A 234 12.43 -1.60 -11.59
CA LEU A 234 12.60 -1.26 -13.00
C LEU A 234 11.84 -2.18 -13.95
N LYS A 235 11.68 -3.47 -13.58
CA LYS A 235 10.88 -4.42 -14.35
C LYS A 235 9.39 -4.05 -14.35
N THR A 236 8.88 -3.44 -13.28
CA THR A 236 7.45 -3.11 -13.16
C THR A 236 7.05 -1.82 -13.86
N ILE A 237 7.99 -0.89 -14.08
CA ILE A 237 7.74 0.36 -14.80
C ILE A 237 8.03 0.23 -16.30
N ALA A 238 8.63 -0.87 -16.74
CA ALA A 238 8.93 -1.17 -18.15
C ALA A 238 7.82 -1.99 -18.84
N GLN A 239 6.81 -2.42 -18.10
CA GLN A 239 5.59 -3.11 -18.58
C GLN A 239 4.43 -2.12 -18.73
#